data_fb4d1b546eb5d138d12e36b641c40514
#
_entry.id   fb4d1b546eb5d138d12e36b641c40514
#
_cell.length_a   1.000
_cell.length_b   1.000
_cell.length_c   1.000
_cell.angle_alpha   90.00
_cell.angle_beta   90.00
_cell.angle_gamma   90.00
#
_symmetry.space_group_name_H-M   'P 1'
#
loop_
_entity.id
_entity.type
_entity.pdbx_description
1 polymer ?
#
loop_
_entity_poly.entity_id
_entity_poly.type
_entity_poly.pdbx_seq_one_letter_code
_entity_poly.pdbx_strand_id
1 'polypeptide(L)'
;NIAGVGFSVAALERLKKAAARLRKNGRPLAEDPAFAARLARVEIDLENMKTTNLRVIAAVAGGGVPGAESSMLKIRGTEIRQEISSLMRRAMGPYAQPFVAEA
;
A
#
# COMPACT_ATOMS: atom_id res chain seq x y z
N ASN A 1 -0.01 -5.99 12.69
CA ASN A 1 -1.46 -6.05 12.71
C ASN A 1 -2.01 -6.66 11.42
N ILE A 2 -2.64 -7.81 11.55
CA ILE A 2 -3.13 -8.58 10.40
C ILE A 2 -4.20 -7.80 9.63
N ALA A 3 -5.10 -7.12 10.35
CA ALA A 3 -6.18 -6.36 9.73
C ALA A 3 -5.63 -5.20 8.88
N GLY A 4 -4.61 -4.52 9.38
CA GLY A 4 -3.96 -3.44 8.65
C GLY A 4 -3.28 -3.94 7.38
N VAL A 5 -2.62 -5.10 7.45
CA VAL A 5 -1.98 -5.72 6.29
C VAL A 5 -3.03 -6.08 5.25
N GLY A 6 -4.14 -6.70 5.69
CA GLY A 6 -5.21 -7.09 4.77
C GLY A 6 -5.81 -5.89 4.05
N PHE A 7 -6.02 -4.80 4.77
CA PHE A 7 -6.53 -3.56 4.18
C PHE A 7 -5.59 -3.04 3.09
N SER A 8 -4.28 -3.03 3.38
CA SER A 8 -3.29 -2.54 2.42
C SER A 8 -3.19 -3.44 1.19
N VAL A 9 -3.29 -4.76 1.36
CA VAL A 9 -3.28 -5.69 0.23
C VAL A 9 -4.46 -5.39 -0.70
N ALA A 10 -5.65 -5.25 -0.14
CA ALA A 10 -6.84 -4.97 -0.95
C ALA A 10 -6.75 -3.60 -1.64
N ALA A 11 -6.25 -2.60 -0.93
CA ALA A 11 -6.07 -1.26 -1.50
C ALA A 11 -5.05 -1.27 -2.64
N LEU A 12 -3.96 -2.01 -2.47
CA LEU A 12 -2.95 -2.14 -3.51
C LEU A 12 -3.52 -2.81 -4.77
N GLU A 13 -4.33 -3.86 -4.60
CA GLU A 13 -4.95 -4.52 -5.73
C GLU A 13 -5.89 -3.58 -6.50
N ARG A 14 -6.65 -2.75 -5.78
CA ARG A 14 -7.50 -1.76 -6.42
C ARG A 14 -6.67 -0.74 -7.18
N LEU A 15 -5.55 -0.30 -6.61
CA LEU A 15 -4.65 0.65 -7.25
C LEU A 15 -4.06 0.06 -8.53
N LYS A 16 -3.64 -1.20 -8.50
CA LYS A 16 -3.08 -1.86 -9.67
C LYS A 16 -4.11 -1.97 -10.79
N LYS A 17 -5.35 -2.29 -10.46
CA LYS A 17 -6.43 -2.35 -11.44
C LYS A 17 -6.71 -0.97 -12.05
N ALA A 18 -6.74 0.06 -11.22
CA ALA A 18 -6.94 1.42 -11.70
C ALA A 18 -5.80 1.85 -12.63
N ALA A 19 -4.56 1.54 -12.27
CA ALA A 19 -3.40 1.91 -13.08
C ALA A 19 -3.40 1.20 -14.45
N ALA A 20 -3.97 0.00 -14.51
CA ALA A 20 -4.08 -0.72 -15.78
C ALA A 20 -5.13 -0.11 -16.71
N ARG A 21 -6.14 0.55 -16.13
CA ARG A 21 -7.24 1.14 -16.91
C ARG A 21 -7.01 2.59 -17.27
N LEU A 22 -6.47 3.37 -16.33
CA LEU A 22 -6.29 4.81 -16.52
C LEU A 22 -5.12 5.05 -17.47
N ARG A 23 -5.23 6.12 -18.25
CA ARG A 23 -4.24 6.41 -19.27
C ARG A 23 -3.56 7.75 -19.01
N LYS A 24 -2.28 7.77 -19.37
CA LYS A 24 -1.48 8.99 -19.37
C LYS A 24 -0.77 9.03 -20.72
N ASN A 25 -1.01 10.07 -21.49
CA ASN A 25 -0.41 10.23 -22.82
C ASN A 25 -0.70 9.04 -23.74
N GLY A 26 -1.93 8.49 -23.65
CA GLY A 26 -2.35 7.39 -24.51
C GLY A 26 -1.89 6.01 -24.07
N ARG A 27 -1.19 5.90 -22.97
CA ARG A 27 -0.69 4.61 -22.43
C ARG A 27 -1.27 4.34 -21.05
N PRO A 28 -1.45 3.07 -20.68
CA PRO A 28 -1.85 2.78 -19.30
C PRO A 28 -0.89 3.42 -18.30
N LEU A 29 -1.44 3.93 -17.22
CA LEU A 29 -0.63 4.57 -16.19
C LEU A 29 0.39 3.59 -15.59
N ALA A 30 0.05 2.31 -15.56
CA ALA A 30 0.98 1.28 -15.07
C ALA A 30 2.27 1.21 -15.89
N GLU A 31 2.27 1.75 -17.12
CA GLU A 31 3.46 1.78 -17.96
C GLU A 31 4.27 3.06 -17.81
N ASP A 32 3.75 4.05 -17.05
CA ASP A 32 4.51 5.26 -16.78
C ASP A 32 5.68 4.93 -15.85
N PRO A 33 6.94 5.20 -16.25
CA PRO A 33 8.08 4.75 -15.45
C PRO A 33 8.09 5.29 -14.03
N ALA A 34 7.73 6.54 -13.82
CA ALA A 34 7.74 7.12 -12.47
C ALA A 34 6.66 6.50 -11.60
N PHE A 35 5.46 6.31 -12.15
CA PHE A 35 4.37 5.68 -11.42
C PHE A 35 4.69 4.22 -11.13
N ALA A 36 5.18 3.49 -12.13
CA ALA A 36 5.53 2.08 -11.98
C ALA A 36 6.60 1.87 -10.90
N ALA A 37 7.59 2.75 -10.84
CA ALA A 37 8.64 2.65 -9.83
C ALA A 37 8.08 2.83 -8.42
N ARG A 38 7.20 3.80 -8.22
CA ARG A 38 6.57 4.01 -6.92
C ARG A 38 5.66 2.85 -6.53
N LEU A 39 4.93 2.32 -7.49
CA LEU A 39 4.05 1.18 -7.26
C LEU A 39 4.87 -0.06 -6.86
N ALA A 40 5.97 -0.31 -7.56
CA ALA A 40 6.85 -1.43 -7.24
C ALA A 40 7.44 -1.29 -5.84
N ARG A 41 7.80 -0.07 -5.44
CA ARG A 41 8.32 0.17 -4.10
C ARG A 41 7.29 -0.16 -3.02
N VAL A 42 6.04 0.24 -3.24
CA VAL A 42 4.96 -0.09 -2.32
C VAL A 42 4.77 -1.59 -2.20
N GLU A 43 4.85 -2.30 -3.32
CA GLU A 43 4.73 -3.76 -3.30
C GLU A 43 5.83 -4.40 -2.47
N ILE A 44 7.07 -3.93 -2.64
CA ILE A 44 8.21 -4.44 -1.88
C ILE A 44 8.02 -4.15 -0.39
N ASP A 45 7.64 -2.91 -0.06
CA ASP A 45 7.45 -2.51 1.33
C ASP A 45 6.35 -3.33 2.00
N LEU A 46 5.26 -3.61 1.27
CA LEU A 46 4.17 -4.40 1.80
C LEU A 46 4.59 -5.85 2.03
N GLU A 47 5.35 -6.45 1.11
CA GLU A 47 5.86 -7.81 1.30
C GLU A 47 6.78 -7.89 2.50
N ASN A 48 7.67 -6.91 2.67
CA ASN A 48 8.55 -6.85 3.83
C ASN A 48 7.75 -6.73 5.12
N MET A 49 6.71 -5.92 5.12
CA MET A 49 5.85 -5.74 6.28
C MET A 49 5.13 -7.03 6.64
N LYS A 50 4.63 -7.76 5.64
CA LYS A 50 3.95 -9.04 5.86
C LYS A 50 4.89 -10.04 6.51
N THR A 51 6.12 -10.14 6.01
CA THR A 51 7.12 -11.05 6.56
C THR A 51 7.46 -10.70 8.00
N THR A 52 7.68 -9.41 8.28
CA THR A 52 7.99 -8.95 9.63
C THR A 52 6.82 -9.21 10.58
N ASN A 53 5.59 -8.98 10.11
CA ASN A 53 4.40 -9.24 10.91
C ASN A 53 4.29 -10.70 11.31
N LEU A 54 4.59 -11.62 10.39
CA LEU A 54 4.58 -13.04 10.68
C LEU A 54 5.64 -13.40 11.73
N ARG A 55 6.82 -12.79 11.66
CA ARG A 55 7.86 -13.02 12.67
C ARG A 55 7.43 -12.54 14.05
N VAL A 56 6.79 -11.37 14.11
CA VAL A 56 6.31 -10.82 15.37
C VAL A 56 5.23 -11.73 15.97
N ILE A 57 4.29 -12.19 15.15
CA ILE A 57 3.24 -13.11 15.59
C ILE A 57 3.85 -14.40 16.13
N ALA A 58 4.83 -14.97 15.41
CA ALA A 58 5.48 -16.19 15.84
C ALA A 58 6.23 -16.00 17.17
N ALA A 59 6.90 -14.88 17.34
CA ALA A 59 7.61 -14.58 18.58
C ALA A 59 6.66 -14.46 19.76
N VAL A 60 5.53 -13.79 19.58
CA VAL A 60 4.52 -13.67 20.63
C VAL A 60 3.91 -15.03 20.97
N ALA A 61 3.61 -15.83 19.94
CA ALA A 61 3.07 -17.17 20.14
C ALA A 61 4.04 -18.08 20.89
N GLY A 62 5.35 -17.86 20.72
CA GLY A 62 6.38 -18.60 21.44
C GLY A 62 6.67 -18.09 22.85
N GLY A 63 5.87 -17.16 23.36
CA GLY A 63 6.02 -16.63 24.70
C GLY A 63 6.74 -15.29 24.78
N GLY A 64 7.09 -14.69 23.64
CA GLY A 64 7.70 -13.37 23.60
C GLY A 64 6.70 -12.28 23.90
N VAL A 65 7.21 -11.11 24.23
CA VAL A 65 6.39 -9.93 24.53
C VAL A 65 6.45 -8.97 23.35
N PRO A 66 5.29 -8.41 22.89
CA PRO A 66 5.31 -7.40 21.85
C PRO A 66 6.19 -6.23 22.26
N GLY A 67 7.02 -5.76 21.34
CA GLY A 67 7.97 -4.70 21.65
C GLY A 67 8.09 -3.69 20.52
N ALA A 68 9.31 -3.18 20.36
CA ALA A 68 9.59 -2.13 19.39
C ALA A 68 9.20 -2.50 17.97
N GLU A 69 9.33 -3.77 17.59
CA GLU A 69 8.95 -4.21 16.25
C GLU A 69 7.47 -4.01 15.96
N SER A 70 6.61 -4.23 16.95
CA SER A 70 5.17 -4.00 16.78
C SER A 70 4.86 -2.54 16.50
N SER A 71 5.52 -1.63 17.23
CA SER A 71 5.36 -0.20 17.01
C SER A 71 5.84 0.21 15.61
N MET A 72 6.97 -0.34 15.19
CA MET A 72 7.51 -0.05 13.86
C MET A 72 6.58 -0.56 12.76
N LEU A 73 5.95 -1.72 12.97
CA LEU A 73 4.97 -2.23 12.02
C LEU A 73 3.79 -1.29 11.85
N LYS A 74 3.31 -0.70 12.94
CA LYS A 74 2.21 0.27 12.87
C LYS A 74 2.59 1.50 12.06
N ILE A 75 3.79 2.00 12.30
CA ILE A 75 4.30 3.17 11.56
C ILE A 75 4.44 2.84 10.08
N ARG A 76 5.06 1.71 9.75
CA ARG A 76 5.22 1.28 8.35
C ARG A 76 3.88 1.06 7.68
N GLY A 77 2.94 0.44 8.39
CA GLY A 77 1.60 0.23 7.86
C GLY A 77 0.91 1.53 7.51
N THR A 78 1.04 2.54 8.36
CA THR A 78 0.50 3.86 8.10
C THR A 78 1.16 4.49 6.88
N GLU A 79 2.49 4.41 6.78
CA GLU A 79 3.22 4.96 5.65
C GLU A 79 2.81 4.30 4.33
N ILE A 80 2.66 2.98 4.34
CA ILE A 80 2.24 2.25 3.14
C ILE A 80 0.84 2.66 2.72
N ARG A 81 -0.09 2.78 3.67
CA ARG A 81 -1.46 3.23 3.35
C ARG A 81 -1.47 4.64 2.79
N GLN A 82 -0.65 5.52 3.36
CA GLN A 82 -0.56 6.90 2.86
C GLN A 82 0.00 6.94 1.44
N GLU A 83 0.99 6.10 1.16
CA GLU A 83 1.57 6.04 -0.17
C GLU A 83 0.59 5.48 -1.19
N ILE A 84 -0.16 4.43 -0.84
CA ILE A 84 -1.19 3.89 -1.71
C ILE A 84 -2.25 4.95 -1.99
N SER A 85 -2.68 5.69 -0.98
CA SER A 85 -3.65 6.77 -1.16
C SER A 85 -3.11 7.87 -2.07
N SER A 86 -1.85 8.23 -1.89
CA SER A 86 -1.19 9.23 -2.72
C SER A 86 -1.14 8.77 -4.18
N LEU A 87 -0.77 7.52 -4.43
CA LEU A 87 -0.74 6.99 -5.77
C LEU A 87 -2.12 6.91 -6.40
N MET A 88 -3.14 6.58 -5.61
CA MET A 88 -4.51 6.56 -6.10
C MET A 88 -4.96 7.96 -6.52
N ARG A 89 -4.64 8.98 -5.74
CA ARG A 89 -4.97 10.36 -6.10
C ARG A 89 -4.25 10.77 -7.39
N ARG A 90 -2.99 10.38 -7.54
CA ARG A 90 -2.25 10.65 -8.79
C ARG A 90 -2.88 9.96 -9.98
N ALA A 91 -3.31 8.71 -9.79
CA ALA A 91 -3.94 7.95 -10.85
C ALA A 91 -5.24 8.61 -11.33
N MET A 92 -6.02 9.13 -10.40
CA MET A 92 -7.27 9.81 -10.72
C MET A 92 -7.05 11.19 -11.33
N GLY A 93 -5.88 11.79 -11.09
CA GLY A 93 -5.54 13.09 -11.65
C GLY A 93 -6.42 14.23 -11.11
N PRO A 94 -6.70 15.25 -11.94
CA PRO A 94 -7.48 16.40 -11.48
C PRO A 94 -8.90 16.05 -11.04
N TYR A 95 -9.39 14.90 -11.41
CA TYR A 95 -10.75 14.47 -11.09
C TYR A 95 -10.84 13.71 -9.76
N ALA A 96 -9.72 13.53 -9.09
CA ALA A 96 -9.68 12.72 -7.87
C ALA A 96 -10.51 13.32 -6.74
N GLN A 97 -10.39 14.63 -6.55
CA GLN A 97 -11.04 15.28 -5.40
C GLN A 97 -12.56 15.21 -5.43
N PRO A 98 -13.23 15.61 -6.51
CA PRO A 98 -14.69 15.46 -6.53
C PRO A 98 -15.14 14.03 -6.36
N PHE A 99 -14.42 13.10 -6.96
CA PHE A 99 -14.74 11.68 -6.87
C PHE A 99 -14.59 11.16 -5.43
N VAL A 100 -13.50 11.52 -4.78
CA VAL A 100 -13.23 11.08 -3.41
C VAL A 100 -14.21 11.70 -2.43
N ALA A 101 -14.60 12.94 -2.65
CA ALA A 101 -15.53 13.63 -1.77
C ALA A 101 -16.91 12.97 -1.75
N GLU A 102 -17.27 12.32 -2.83
CA GLU A 102 -18.55 11.60 -2.92
C GLU A 102 -18.48 10.20 -2.37
N ALA A 103 -17.30 9.64 -2.30
CA ALA A 103 -17.13 8.29 -1.79
C ALA A 103 -17.23 8.25 -0.28
#